data_75c3830c5555292053733fa353590e95
#
_entry.id   75c3830c5555292053733fa353590e95
#
_cell.length_a   1.000
_cell.length_b   1.000
_cell.length_c   1.000
_cell.angle_alpha   90.00
_cell.angle_beta   90.00
_cell.angle_gamma   90.00
#
_symmetry.space_group_name_H-M   'P 1'
#
loop_
_entity.id
_entity.type
_entity.pdbx_description
1 polymer ?
#
loop_
_entity_poly.entity_id
_entity_poly.type
_entity_poly.pdbx_seq_one_letter_code
_entity_poly.pdbx_strand_id
1 'polypeptide(L)'
;ADDRDVISGVTAILCERPNIASAITRGGAPGTRDTALLDPEMTVQGVDGIVLSGGSVYGLDAAGGVLCHLRQKNIGLDVAAVRVPIVPQAITFDLLNGGKKDWGRTPLYWNMGYAAAKAAEGGRFQLGTAGGGYGATTANYKGGIGSASMRTAAGHTVGAIVVVNAIGSATIGDGPAFWAGPVEIDGEYGGVPFPPALSDKDRTMRMKGASPPSTTIAIVATDASLTKQEARRMAQMADDGLARAIRPAHAPMDGDTVFAVATQRRPLDRTGTALTELGLSAADCLARAIARGIFEATLPASPAYVGPPAYQQVHSS
;
A
#
# COMPACT_ATOMS: atom_id res chain seq x y z
N ALA A 1 -2.51 -12.67 -4.63
CA ALA A 1 -3.32 -13.34 -5.67
C ALA A 1 -3.93 -12.27 -6.57
N ASP A 2 -4.04 -12.55 -7.85
CA ASP A 2 -4.66 -11.69 -8.85
C ASP A 2 -5.56 -12.51 -9.79
N ASP A 3 -6.46 -11.82 -10.47
CA ASP A 3 -7.36 -12.42 -11.46
C ASP A 3 -7.26 -11.62 -12.77
N ARG A 4 -6.84 -12.31 -13.84
CA ARG A 4 -6.57 -11.72 -15.16
C ARG A 4 -7.83 -11.34 -15.92
N ASP A 5 -8.92 -12.07 -15.71
CA ASP A 5 -10.20 -11.80 -16.38
C ASP A 5 -10.88 -10.58 -15.75
N VAL A 6 -10.80 -10.45 -14.43
CA VAL A 6 -11.35 -9.33 -13.68
C VAL A 6 -10.40 -8.12 -13.67
N ILE A 7 -9.11 -8.32 -13.91
CA ILE A 7 -8.06 -7.29 -13.82
C ILE A 7 -8.09 -6.61 -12.43
N SER A 8 -7.97 -7.44 -11.39
CA SER A 8 -7.94 -7.01 -9.99
C SER A 8 -7.13 -7.99 -9.16
N GLY A 9 -6.80 -7.65 -7.92
CA GLY A 9 -6.01 -8.53 -7.09
C GLY A 9 -6.02 -8.21 -5.61
N VAL A 10 -5.43 -9.09 -4.83
CA VAL A 10 -5.36 -9.05 -3.37
C VAL A 10 -3.94 -9.35 -2.90
N THR A 11 -3.42 -8.52 -2.02
CA THR A 11 -2.18 -8.75 -1.27
C THR A 11 -2.53 -8.96 0.21
N ALA A 12 -2.14 -10.09 0.76
CA ALA A 12 -2.26 -10.38 2.19
C ALA A 12 -0.87 -10.35 2.83
N ILE A 13 -0.71 -9.57 3.87
CA ILE A 13 0.47 -9.54 4.72
C ILE A 13 0.10 -10.25 6.02
N LEU A 14 0.73 -11.39 6.30
CA LEU A 14 0.48 -12.18 7.50
C LEU A 14 1.61 -11.96 8.51
N CYS A 15 1.26 -11.89 9.78
CA CYS A 15 2.20 -11.74 10.87
C CYS A 15 2.53 -13.12 11.45
N GLU A 16 3.82 -13.40 11.72
CA GLU A 16 4.25 -14.64 12.41
C GLU A 16 3.68 -14.75 13.84
N ARG A 17 3.38 -13.61 14.43
CA ARG A 17 2.74 -13.43 15.74
C ARG A 17 1.95 -12.12 15.69
N PRO A 18 0.98 -11.89 16.58
CA PRO A 18 0.28 -10.60 16.64
C PRO A 18 1.27 -9.44 16.81
N ASN A 19 1.18 -8.44 15.93
CA ASN A 19 2.05 -7.26 15.95
C ASN A 19 1.24 -6.03 16.31
N ILE A 20 1.85 -5.12 17.08
CA ILE A 20 1.24 -3.81 17.35
C ILE A 20 0.99 -3.10 16.02
N ALA A 21 -0.22 -2.58 15.87
CA ALA A 21 -0.58 -1.84 14.66
C ALA A 21 -1.46 -0.63 14.98
N SER A 22 -1.36 0.37 14.11
CA SER A 22 -2.28 1.50 14.05
C SER A 22 -2.42 1.95 12.59
N ALA A 23 -3.33 2.89 12.30
CA ALA A 23 -3.53 3.39 10.96
C ALA A 23 -3.99 4.84 10.97
N ILE A 24 -3.77 5.52 9.84
CA ILE A 24 -4.40 6.81 9.55
C ILE A 24 -5.03 6.77 8.16
N THR A 25 -6.08 7.55 8.00
CA THR A 25 -6.72 7.81 6.71
C THR A 25 -6.74 9.30 6.47
N ARG A 26 -6.23 9.73 5.31
CA ARG A 26 -6.15 11.14 4.92
C ARG A 26 -6.98 11.45 3.68
N GLY A 27 -7.24 10.48 2.84
CA GLY A 27 -8.15 10.63 1.71
C GLY A 27 -9.60 10.87 2.16
N GLY A 28 -10.39 11.55 1.33
CA GLY A 28 -11.78 11.92 1.65
C GLY A 28 -12.81 10.80 1.42
N ALA A 29 -12.43 9.71 0.74
CA ALA A 29 -13.33 8.62 0.34
C ALA A 29 -12.74 7.22 0.63
N PRO A 30 -12.40 6.90 1.89
CA PRO A 30 -11.76 5.64 2.24
C PRO A 30 -12.71 4.45 2.12
N GLY A 31 -12.16 3.30 1.69
CA GLY A 31 -12.79 1.99 1.82
C GLY A 31 -11.95 1.11 2.73
N THR A 32 -12.42 0.87 3.95
CA THR A 32 -11.67 0.13 4.97
C THR A 32 -12.57 -0.84 5.72
N ARG A 33 -11.95 -1.87 6.31
CA ARG A 33 -12.59 -2.83 7.19
C ARG A 33 -11.79 -2.96 8.48
N ASP A 34 -12.48 -2.94 9.61
CA ASP A 34 -11.91 -3.19 10.95
C ASP A 34 -10.80 -2.20 11.37
N THR A 35 -10.76 -1.02 10.79
CA THR A 35 -9.73 -0.02 11.10
C THR A 35 -9.97 0.71 12.40
N ALA A 36 -11.22 0.82 12.87
CA ALA A 36 -11.55 1.47 14.13
C ALA A 36 -10.84 0.82 15.33
N LEU A 37 -10.64 -0.52 15.29
CA LEU A 37 -9.91 -1.22 16.35
C LEU A 37 -8.43 -0.83 16.45
N LEU A 38 -7.88 -0.14 15.43
CA LEU A 38 -6.48 0.31 15.39
C LEU A 38 -6.27 1.67 16.07
N ASP A 39 -7.34 2.33 16.51
CA ASP A 39 -7.21 3.58 17.27
C ASP A 39 -6.49 3.31 18.59
N PRO A 40 -5.62 4.25 19.03
CA PRO A 40 -4.72 4.03 20.18
C PRO A 40 -5.41 3.61 21.49
N GLU A 41 -6.64 4.08 21.71
CA GLU A 41 -7.45 3.81 22.91
C GLU A 41 -8.14 2.44 22.88
N MET A 42 -8.15 1.74 21.74
CA MET A 42 -8.85 0.45 21.63
C MET A 42 -8.08 -0.69 22.30
N THR A 43 -8.82 -1.64 22.87
CA THR A 43 -8.30 -2.71 23.74
C THR A 43 -7.45 -3.73 22.97
N VAL A 44 -7.82 -4.08 21.73
CA VAL A 44 -7.05 -5.03 20.91
C VAL A 44 -5.75 -4.40 20.48
N GLN A 45 -4.64 -4.96 20.92
CA GLN A 45 -3.32 -4.36 20.73
C GLN A 45 -2.65 -4.77 19.40
N GLY A 46 -2.89 -5.97 18.94
CA GLY A 46 -2.17 -6.54 17.80
C GLY A 46 -3.08 -7.02 16.68
N VAL A 47 -2.47 -7.15 15.50
CA VAL A 47 -3.11 -7.74 14.30
C VAL A 47 -2.37 -9.01 13.88
N ASP A 48 -3.10 -9.95 13.29
CA ASP A 48 -2.57 -11.19 12.72
C ASP A 48 -2.24 -11.07 11.23
N GLY A 49 -2.76 -10.05 10.59
CA GLY A 49 -2.46 -9.70 9.20
C GLY A 49 -3.14 -8.40 8.77
N ILE A 50 -2.77 -7.92 7.60
CA ILE A 50 -3.39 -6.74 6.95
C ILE A 50 -3.62 -7.09 5.48
N VAL A 51 -4.74 -6.64 4.92
CA VAL A 51 -5.08 -6.88 3.52
C VAL A 51 -5.12 -5.58 2.73
N LEU A 52 -4.48 -5.58 1.57
CA LEU A 52 -4.56 -4.53 0.56
C LEU A 52 -5.17 -5.13 -0.71
N SER A 53 -6.33 -4.66 -1.15
CA SER A 53 -7.03 -5.25 -2.30
C SER A 53 -7.53 -4.21 -3.29
N GLY A 54 -7.73 -4.62 -4.54
CA GLY A 54 -8.58 -3.94 -5.49
C GLY A 54 -10.07 -4.15 -5.17
N GLY A 55 -10.94 -3.82 -6.12
CA GLY A 55 -12.36 -4.17 -6.08
C GLY A 55 -13.27 -3.19 -5.36
N SER A 56 -12.76 -2.05 -4.90
CA SER A 56 -13.58 -1.10 -4.13
C SER A 56 -14.26 -1.79 -2.95
N VAL A 57 -15.48 -1.42 -2.62
CA VAL A 57 -16.26 -2.00 -1.51
C VAL A 57 -16.37 -3.53 -1.59
N TYR A 58 -16.45 -4.11 -2.79
CA TYR A 58 -16.50 -5.57 -2.98
C TYR A 58 -15.18 -6.25 -2.58
N GLY A 59 -14.06 -5.55 -2.72
CA GLY A 59 -12.73 -6.00 -2.29
C GLY A 59 -12.62 -6.20 -0.77
N LEU A 60 -13.51 -5.59 0.04
CA LEU A 60 -13.53 -5.76 1.49
C LEU A 60 -13.83 -7.21 1.93
N ASP A 61 -14.36 -8.04 1.05
CA ASP A 61 -14.56 -9.47 1.31
C ASP A 61 -13.24 -10.25 1.37
N ALA A 62 -12.13 -9.70 0.85
CA ALA A 62 -10.85 -10.39 0.83
C ALA A 62 -10.34 -10.72 2.26
N ALA A 63 -10.54 -9.83 3.23
CA ALA A 63 -10.19 -10.13 4.61
C ALA A 63 -10.94 -11.35 5.16
N GLY A 64 -12.18 -11.60 4.71
CA GLY A 64 -12.94 -12.81 5.10
C GLY A 64 -12.24 -14.10 4.69
N GLY A 65 -11.65 -14.13 3.49
CA GLY A 65 -10.82 -15.26 3.03
C GLY A 65 -9.56 -15.44 3.85
N VAL A 66 -8.86 -14.35 4.19
CA VAL A 66 -7.68 -14.37 5.07
C VAL A 66 -8.04 -14.86 6.47
N LEU A 67 -9.14 -14.35 7.05
CA LEU A 67 -9.66 -14.83 8.36
C LEU A 67 -9.92 -16.34 8.36
N CYS A 68 -10.51 -16.87 7.29
CA CYS A 68 -10.75 -18.30 7.13
C CYS A 68 -9.42 -19.09 7.16
N HIS A 69 -8.42 -18.66 6.41
CA HIS A 69 -7.09 -19.31 6.40
C HIS A 69 -6.44 -19.29 7.78
N LEU A 70 -6.41 -18.16 8.46
CA LEU A 70 -5.80 -18.02 9.79
C LEU A 70 -6.54 -18.88 10.83
N ARG A 71 -7.88 -18.92 10.79
CA ARG A 71 -8.68 -19.80 11.63
C ARG A 71 -8.34 -21.27 11.44
N GLN A 72 -8.15 -21.73 10.20
CA GLN A 72 -7.73 -23.11 9.89
C GLN A 72 -6.35 -23.44 10.47
N LYS A 73 -5.49 -22.40 10.64
CA LYS A 73 -4.16 -22.52 11.28
C LYS A 73 -4.19 -22.32 12.79
N ASN A 74 -5.38 -22.14 13.38
CA ASN A 74 -5.56 -21.83 14.80
C ASN A 74 -4.80 -20.56 15.24
N ILE A 75 -4.73 -19.54 14.37
CA ILE A 75 -4.12 -18.24 14.61
C ILE A 75 -5.20 -17.22 14.96
N GLY A 76 -4.93 -16.32 15.90
CA GLY A 76 -5.84 -15.24 16.31
C GLY A 76 -5.77 -14.96 17.79
N LEU A 77 -6.52 -13.94 18.22
CA LEU A 77 -6.70 -13.57 19.61
C LEU A 77 -7.46 -14.66 20.37
N ASP A 78 -6.97 -15.04 21.54
CA ASP A 78 -7.67 -15.95 22.46
C ASP A 78 -8.87 -15.26 23.09
N VAL A 79 -10.07 -15.76 22.79
CA VAL A 79 -11.30 -15.34 23.44
C VAL A 79 -11.98 -16.60 24.01
N ALA A 80 -11.73 -16.87 25.26
CA ALA A 80 -12.19 -18.11 25.94
C ALA A 80 -11.79 -19.37 25.14
N ALA A 81 -12.75 -20.11 24.57
CA ALA A 81 -12.51 -21.35 23.84
C ALA A 81 -12.29 -21.17 22.33
N VAL A 82 -12.22 -19.93 21.83
CA VAL A 82 -12.13 -19.67 20.39
C VAL A 82 -10.94 -18.76 20.05
N ARG A 83 -10.41 -18.93 18.83
CA ARG A 83 -9.44 -18.04 18.22
C ARG A 83 -10.13 -17.10 17.26
N VAL A 84 -9.89 -15.81 17.41
CA VAL A 84 -10.47 -14.74 16.56
C VAL A 84 -9.32 -13.99 15.88
N PRO A 85 -9.04 -14.26 14.60
CA PRO A 85 -8.00 -13.52 13.87
C PRO A 85 -8.39 -12.06 13.71
N ILE A 86 -7.41 -11.16 13.81
CA ILE A 86 -7.59 -9.72 13.63
C ILE A 86 -6.91 -9.31 12.33
N VAL A 87 -7.71 -8.94 11.32
CA VAL A 87 -7.24 -8.67 9.95
C VAL A 87 -7.91 -7.41 9.39
N PRO A 88 -7.40 -6.22 9.73
CA PRO A 88 -7.86 -4.98 9.10
C PRO A 88 -7.49 -4.94 7.62
N GLN A 89 -8.24 -4.12 6.85
CA GLN A 89 -8.11 -4.03 5.41
C GLN A 89 -8.34 -2.62 4.90
N ALA A 90 -7.67 -2.28 3.77
CA ALA A 90 -8.02 -1.15 2.91
C ALA A 90 -8.11 -1.60 1.45
N ILE A 91 -8.89 -0.86 0.65
CA ILE A 91 -9.14 -1.18 -0.76
C ILE A 91 -8.75 -0.03 -1.68
N THR A 92 -8.50 -0.36 -2.95
CA THR A 92 -8.41 0.58 -4.06
C THR A 92 -9.58 0.40 -5.02
N PHE A 93 -9.91 1.46 -5.75
CA PHE A 93 -10.94 1.43 -6.79
C PHE A 93 -10.32 1.10 -8.14
N ASP A 94 -10.51 -0.11 -8.64
CA ASP A 94 -10.03 -0.58 -9.93
C ASP A 94 -11.15 -1.15 -10.85
N LEU A 95 -12.40 -0.71 -10.61
CA LEU A 95 -13.56 -1.25 -11.33
C LEU A 95 -13.73 -0.72 -12.76
N LEU A 96 -13.03 0.36 -13.14
CA LEU A 96 -13.12 1.00 -14.45
C LEU A 96 -11.93 0.69 -15.38
N ASN A 97 -11.07 -0.24 -15.00
CA ASN A 97 -9.85 -0.59 -15.74
C ASN A 97 -10.07 -1.68 -16.81
N GLY A 98 -11.32 -1.97 -17.16
CA GLY A 98 -11.69 -3.07 -18.05
C GLY A 98 -11.82 -4.41 -17.32
N GLY A 99 -11.80 -5.49 -18.09
CA GLY A 99 -12.03 -6.84 -17.58
C GLY A 99 -13.50 -7.14 -17.23
N LYS A 100 -13.76 -8.38 -16.82
CA LYS A 100 -15.09 -8.87 -16.47
C LYS A 100 -15.43 -8.46 -15.03
N LYS A 101 -16.26 -7.44 -14.86
CA LYS A 101 -16.74 -7.00 -13.53
C LYS A 101 -18.14 -7.55 -13.20
N ASP A 102 -18.76 -8.28 -14.11
CA ASP A 102 -20.01 -9.00 -13.86
C ASP A 102 -19.71 -10.42 -13.34
N TRP A 103 -19.46 -10.51 -12.05
CA TRP A 103 -19.19 -11.77 -11.32
C TRP A 103 -20.47 -12.39 -10.71
N GLY A 104 -21.65 -11.86 -11.05
CA GLY A 104 -22.92 -12.34 -10.52
C GLY A 104 -23.13 -12.03 -9.04
N ARG A 105 -23.72 -12.97 -8.31
CA ARG A 105 -24.15 -12.76 -6.91
C ARG A 105 -23.00 -12.62 -5.91
N THR A 106 -21.89 -13.33 -6.12
CA THR A 106 -20.81 -13.41 -5.13
C THR A 106 -19.51 -12.90 -5.73
N PRO A 107 -18.98 -11.76 -5.24
CA PRO A 107 -17.67 -11.26 -5.66
C PRO A 107 -16.55 -12.26 -5.33
N LEU A 108 -15.54 -12.35 -6.21
CA LEU A 108 -14.45 -13.33 -6.09
C LEU A 108 -13.40 -12.99 -5.02
N TYR A 109 -13.47 -11.81 -4.42
CA TYR A 109 -12.41 -11.29 -3.54
C TYR A 109 -12.20 -12.13 -2.28
N TRP A 110 -13.24 -12.78 -1.77
CA TRP A 110 -13.08 -13.71 -0.65
C TRP A 110 -12.12 -14.86 -1.02
N ASN A 111 -12.33 -15.48 -2.19
CA ASN A 111 -11.49 -16.56 -2.68
C ASN A 111 -10.06 -16.09 -2.97
N MET A 112 -9.91 -14.87 -3.52
CA MET A 112 -8.61 -14.27 -3.76
C MET A 112 -7.87 -13.97 -2.45
N GLY A 113 -8.57 -13.50 -1.41
CA GLY A 113 -8.00 -13.29 -0.08
C GLY A 113 -7.51 -14.59 0.55
N TYR A 114 -8.30 -15.66 0.47
CA TYR A 114 -7.90 -17.00 0.93
C TYR A 114 -6.68 -17.52 0.16
N ALA A 115 -6.66 -17.40 -1.16
CA ALA A 115 -5.54 -17.81 -2.00
C ALA A 115 -4.27 -16.98 -1.70
N ALA A 116 -4.40 -15.66 -1.50
CA ALA A 116 -3.29 -14.80 -1.12
C ALA A 116 -2.69 -15.19 0.23
N ALA A 117 -3.54 -15.46 1.24
CA ALA A 117 -3.08 -15.91 2.54
C ALA A 117 -2.40 -17.30 2.48
N LYS A 118 -2.94 -18.22 1.69
CA LYS A 118 -2.35 -19.56 1.49
C LYS A 118 -0.99 -19.52 0.81
N ALA A 119 -0.79 -18.55 -0.12
CA ALA A 119 0.46 -18.37 -0.86
C ALA A 119 1.45 -17.43 -0.16
N ALA A 120 1.11 -16.90 1.01
CA ALA A 120 1.98 -15.97 1.73
C ALA A 120 3.24 -16.69 2.22
N GLU A 121 4.39 -16.13 1.85
CA GLU A 121 5.71 -16.63 2.24
C GLU A 121 6.66 -15.46 2.56
N GLY A 122 7.73 -15.75 3.31
CA GLY A 122 8.77 -14.76 3.59
C GLY A 122 9.72 -14.58 2.41
N GLY A 123 10.38 -13.44 2.34
CA GLY A 123 11.40 -13.16 1.33
C GLY A 123 10.96 -12.21 0.23
N ARG A 124 11.50 -12.39 -0.97
CA ARG A 124 11.18 -11.53 -2.12
C ARG A 124 9.81 -11.84 -2.70
N PHE A 125 9.08 -10.82 -3.09
CA PHE A 125 7.80 -10.93 -3.78
C PHE A 125 7.78 -10.03 -5.03
N GLN A 126 6.87 -10.31 -5.94
CA GLN A 126 6.74 -9.57 -7.20
C GLN A 126 6.21 -8.16 -6.93
N LEU A 127 6.86 -7.16 -7.53
CA LEU A 127 6.42 -5.77 -7.58
C LEU A 127 5.65 -5.46 -8.87
N GLY A 128 5.14 -4.23 -8.97
CA GLY A 128 4.42 -3.77 -10.15
C GLY A 128 3.03 -4.39 -10.27
N THR A 129 2.77 -5.04 -11.39
CA THR A 129 1.45 -5.59 -11.73
C THR A 129 1.25 -6.95 -11.06
N ALA A 130 1.03 -6.95 -9.75
CA ALA A 130 0.82 -8.14 -8.94
C ALA A 130 -0.10 -7.85 -7.75
N GLY A 131 -0.81 -8.85 -7.26
CA GLY A 131 -1.68 -8.75 -6.08
C GLY A 131 -2.61 -7.55 -6.13
N GLY A 132 -2.74 -6.80 -5.03
CA GLY A 132 -3.56 -5.58 -4.96
C GLY A 132 -3.18 -4.51 -6.00
N GLY A 133 -1.95 -4.53 -6.53
CA GLY A 133 -1.48 -3.64 -7.59
C GLY A 133 -1.88 -4.07 -9.01
N TYR A 134 -2.47 -5.28 -9.19
CA TYR A 134 -2.73 -5.83 -10.51
C TYR A 134 -3.65 -4.94 -11.36
N GLY A 135 -4.72 -4.40 -10.79
CA GLY A 135 -5.67 -3.51 -11.46
C GLY A 135 -5.39 -2.01 -11.29
N ALA A 136 -4.39 -1.64 -10.52
CA ALA A 136 -4.14 -0.27 -10.11
C ALA A 136 -3.65 0.63 -11.26
N THR A 137 -4.03 1.93 -11.23
CA THR A 137 -3.64 2.95 -12.20
C THR A 137 -3.34 4.27 -11.52
N THR A 138 -2.59 5.17 -12.17
CA THR A 138 -2.39 6.57 -11.75
C THR A 138 -2.90 7.54 -12.83
N ALA A 139 -2.65 8.82 -12.66
CA ALA A 139 -3.08 9.83 -13.63
C ALA A 139 -2.54 9.59 -15.05
N ASN A 140 -1.31 9.08 -15.16
CA ASN A 140 -0.59 8.97 -16.42
C ASN A 140 0.03 7.59 -16.69
N TYR A 141 0.18 6.73 -15.68
CA TYR A 141 0.79 5.42 -15.84
C TYR A 141 0.00 4.32 -15.13
N LYS A 142 0.24 3.08 -15.55
CA LYS A 142 -0.16 1.90 -14.80
C LYS A 142 0.41 1.98 -13.39
N GLY A 143 -0.46 1.86 -12.40
CA GLY A 143 -0.07 1.72 -11.00
C GLY A 143 0.38 0.29 -10.68
N GLY A 144 0.72 0.04 -9.42
CA GLY A 144 1.22 -1.27 -9.04
C GLY A 144 1.45 -1.42 -7.54
N ILE A 145 1.98 -2.58 -7.15
CA ILE A 145 2.48 -2.78 -5.79
C ILE A 145 3.98 -2.45 -5.75
N GLY A 146 4.40 -1.67 -4.75
CA GLY A 146 5.79 -1.33 -4.54
C GLY A 146 6.26 -1.62 -3.13
N SER A 147 7.58 -1.71 -2.96
CA SER A 147 8.20 -1.93 -1.66
C SER A 147 9.58 -1.29 -1.62
N ALA A 148 9.93 -0.73 -0.47
CA ALA A 148 11.27 -0.26 -0.17
C ALA A 148 11.58 -0.45 1.31
N SER A 149 12.86 -0.49 1.66
CA SER A 149 13.28 -0.57 3.05
C SER A 149 14.61 0.16 3.26
N MET A 150 14.89 0.48 4.52
CA MET A 150 16.16 1.05 4.95
C MET A 150 16.44 0.74 6.42
N ARG A 151 17.66 0.99 6.85
CA ARG A 151 18.05 0.93 8.26
C ARG A 151 18.29 2.34 8.77
N THR A 152 17.77 2.62 9.96
CA THR A 152 18.03 3.87 10.68
C THR A 152 19.46 3.89 11.25
N ALA A 153 19.97 5.06 11.63
CA ALA A 153 21.27 5.16 12.30
C ALA A 153 21.29 4.41 13.63
N ALA A 154 20.17 4.36 14.35
CA ALA A 154 19.99 3.55 15.55
C ALA A 154 19.92 2.03 15.26
N GLY A 155 19.96 1.63 13.97
CA GLY A 155 20.01 0.25 13.51
C GLY A 155 18.67 -0.46 13.44
N HIS A 156 17.53 0.25 13.58
CA HIS A 156 16.22 -0.32 13.32
C HIS A 156 15.99 -0.47 11.81
N THR A 157 15.25 -1.53 11.45
CA THR A 157 14.78 -1.71 10.08
C THR A 157 13.41 -1.06 9.93
N VAL A 158 13.24 -0.30 8.85
CA VAL A 158 11.95 0.26 8.42
C VAL A 158 11.71 -0.18 6.99
N GLY A 159 10.47 -0.58 6.69
CA GLY A 159 10.07 -0.94 5.34
C GLY A 159 8.65 -0.47 5.03
N ALA A 160 8.35 -0.35 3.74
CA ALA A 160 7.03 -0.02 3.24
C ALA A 160 6.59 -1.00 2.15
N ILE A 161 5.30 -1.30 2.12
CA ILE A 161 4.59 -1.94 1.00
C ILE A 161 3.40 -1.04 0.67
N VAL A 162 3.19 -0.77 -0.62
CA VAL A 162 2.13 0.13 -1.06
C VAL A 162 1.45 -0.38 -2.32
N VAL A 163 0.14 -0.23 -2.42
CA VAL A 163 -0.62 -0.35 -3.67
C VAL A 163 -0.95 1.05 -4.16
N VAL A 164 -0.44 1.40 -5.34
CA VAL A 164 -0.52 2.75 -5.92
C VAL A 164 -1.63 2.81 -6.96
N ASN A 165 -2.79 3.32 -6.57
CA ASN A 165 -3.93 3.56 -7.44
C ASN A 165 -4.38 5.03 -7.35
N ALA A 166 -3.43 5.96 -7.32
CA ALA A 166 -3.59 7.36 -7.01
C ALA A 166 -4.41 8.14 -8.04
N ILE A 167 -5.12 9.18 -7.58
CA ILE A 167 -5.75 10.17 -8.47
C ILE A 167 -4.70 10.99 -9.22
N GLY A 168 -3.59 11.30 -8.56
CA GLY A 168 -2.49 12.11 -9.07
C GLY A 168 -1.44 11.32 -9.84
N SER A 169 -0.39 12.03 -10.22
CA SER A 169 0.80 11.52 -10.89
C SER A 169 1.98 11.37 -9.92
N ALA A 170 2.76 10.31 -10.09
CA ALA A 170 4.02 10.14 -9.36
C ALA A 170 5.23 10.69 -10.13
N THR A 171 5.06 11.09 -11.38
CA THR A 171 6.12 11.71 -12.20
C THR A 171 5.90 13.20 -12.40
N ILE A 172 7.00 13.90 -12.69
CA ILE A 172 7.01 15.34 -12.95
C ILE A 172 6.64 15.57 -14.42
N GLY A 173 5.51 16.24 -14.64
CA GLY A 173 5.04 16.50 -15.99
C GLY A 173 4.85 15.22 -16.81
N ASP A 174 5.25 15.22 -18.08
CA ASP A 174 5.29 14.07 -18.98
C ASP A 174 6.66 13.37 -18.97
N GLY A 175 7.59 13.86 -18.14
CA GLY A 175 8.95 13.38 -18.09
C GLY A 175 9.13 12.09 -17.26
N PRO A 176 10.34 11.51 -17.32
CA PRO A 176 10.66 10.28 -16.58
C PRO A 176 10.96 10.51 -15.10
N ALA A 177 11.21 11.76 -14.66
CA ALA A 177 11.60 12.03 -13.28
C ALA A 177 10.43 11.83 -12.31
N PHE A 178 10.66 11.06 -11.24
CA PHE A 178 9.68 10.86 -10.16
C PHE A 178 9.72 12.00 -9.15
N TRP A 179 8.58 12.35 -8.56
CA TRP A 179 8.52 13.28 -7.43
C TRP A 179 9.35 12.77 -6.25
N ALA A 180 9.43 11.46 -6.06
CA ALA A 180 10.29 10.81 -5.07
C ALA A 180 11.78 10.79 -5.42
N GLY A 181 12.23 11.37 -6.55
CA GLY A 181 13.61 11.39 -6.98
C GLY A 181 14.64 11.78 -5.91
N PRO A 182 14.38 12.80 -5.05
CA PRO A 182 15.32 13.21 -4.00
C PRO A 182 15.63 12.13 -2.95
N VAL A 183 14.81 11.09 -2.82
CA VAL A 183 15.00 10.01 -1.84
C VAL A 183 15.36 8.67 -2.48
N GLU A 184 15.62 8.63 -3.79
CA GLU A 184 16.03 7.43 -4.50
C GLU A 184 17.38 6.91 -3.98
N ILE A 185 17.50 5.58 -3.84
CA ILE A 185 18.73 4.90 -3.44
C ILE A 185 19.13 3.95 -4.57
N ASP A 186 20.40 4.02 -4.98
CA ASP A 186 21.03 3.10 -5.94
C ASP A 186 20.28 2.93 -7.29
N GLY A 187 19.55 3.97 -7.72
CA GLY A 187 18.83 3.95 -9.01
C GLY A 187 17.67 2.95 -9.06
N GLU A 188 17.04 2.65 -7.93
CA GLU A 188 16.03 1.59 -7.79
C GLU A 188 14.71 1.84 -8.57
N TYR A 189 14.54 3.06 -9.14
CA TYR A 189 13.50 3.41 -10.11
C TYR A 189 14.04 4.28 -11.25
N GLY A 190 15.27 3.97 -11.69
CA GLY A 190 15.84 4.46 -12.94
C GLY A 190 16.94 5.50 -12.79
N GLY A 191 17.17 6.06 -11.60
CA GLY A 191 18.25 7.01 -11.34
C GLY A 191 18.11 8.33 -12.14
N VAL A 192 16.90 8.69 -12.56
CA VAL A 192 16.66 9.91 -13.34
C VAL A 192 16.82 11.12 -12.42
N PRO A 193 17.73 12.07 -12.75
CA PRO A 193 17.96 13.22 -11.91
C PRO A 193 16.69 14.06 -11.70
N PHE A 194 16.47 14.48 -10.46
CA PHE A 194 15.42 15.45 -10.16
C PHE A 194 15.75 16.79 -10.83
N PRO A 195 14.80 17.41 -11.57
CA PRO A 195 15.08 18.64 -12.30
C PRO A 195 15.42 19.78 -11.34
N PRO A 196 16.46 20.60 -11.65
CA PRO A 196 16.88 21.69 -10.77
C PRO A 196 15.85 22.82 -10.67
N ALA A 197 14.94 22.90 -11.62
CA ALA A 197 13.82 23.83 -11.63
C ALA A 197 12.61 23.20 -12.32
N LEU A 198 11.43 23.49 -11.82
CA LEU A 198 10.15 23.07 -12.40
C LEU A 198 9.61 24.16 -13.31
N SER A 199 9.21 23.81 -14.53
CA SER A 199 8.45 24.69 -15.44
C SER A 199 6.98 24.80 -14.98
N ASP A 200 6.24 25.73 -15.55
CA ASP A 200 4.79 25.86 -15.29
C ASP A 200 4.04 24.61 -15.74
N LYS A 201 4.47 23.97 -16.82
CA LYS A 201 3.93 22.70 -17.30
C LYS A 201 4.12 21.57 -16.26
N ASP A 202 5.27 21.53 -15.60
CA ASP A 202 5.55 20.52 -14.56
C ASP A 202 4.72 20.75 -13.30
N ARG A 203 4.33 22.01 -13.02
CA ARG A 203 3.50 22.39 -11.89
C ARG A 203 2.00 22.17 -12.15
N THR A 204 1.59 21.99 -13.42
CA THR A 204 0.20 21.76 -13.76
C THR A 204 -0.32 20.51 -13.07
N MET A 205 -1.47 20.64 -12.40
CA MET A 205 -2.13 19.52 -11.73
C MET A 205 -2.56 18.45 -12.74
N ARG A 206 -2.19 17.19 -12.47
CA ARG A 206 -2.58 16.04 -13.27
C ARG A 206 -3.42 15.10 -12.44
N MET A 207 -4.56 14.73 -12.95
CA MET A 207 -5.47 13.78 -12.32
C MET A 207 -5.99 12.78 -13.34
N LYS A 208 -6.45 11.63 -12.88
CA LYS A 208 -7.20 10.69 -13.72
C LYS A 208 -8.40 11.38 -14.38
N GLY A 209 -8.62 11.13 -15.66
CA GLY A 209 -9.77 11.67 -16.40
C GLY A 209 -11.09 11.33 -15.71
N ALA A 210 -12.06 12.26 -15.75
CA ALA A 210 -13.36 12.17 -15.06
C ALA A 210 -13.25 11.99 -13.53
N SER A 211 -12.06 12.15 -12.93
CA SER A 211 -11.80 12.09 -11.48
C SER A 211 -12.47 10.90 -10.77
N PRO A 212 -12.26 9.65 -11.24
CA PRO A 212 -12.87 8.48 -10.61
C PRO A 212 -12.34 8.31 -9.19
N PRO A 213 -13.07 7.62 -8.29
CA PRO A 213 -12.53 7.22 -7.00
C PRO A 213 -11.17 6.59 -7.15
N SER A 214 -10.23 6.99 -6.30
CA SER A 214 -8.84 6.57 -6.35
C SER A 214 -8.35 6.30 -4.94
N THR A 215 -7.20 5.68 -4.77
CA THR A 215 -6.72 5.36 -3.43
C THR A 215 -5.29 4.86 -3.49
N THR A 216 -4.44 5.35 -2.62
CA THR A 216 -3.15 4.74 -2.32
C THR A 216 -3.20 4.14 -0.92
N ILE A 217 -2.99 2.84 -0.82
CA ILE A 217 -3.04 2.13 0.46
C ILE A 217 -1.68 1.52 0.78
N ALA A 218 -1.20 1.75 2.00
CA ALA A 218 0.16 1.38 2.37
C ALA A 218 0.26 0.77 3.76
N ILE A 219 1.30 -0.03 3.95
CA ILE A 219 1.77 -0.50 5.25
C ILE A 219 3.22 -0.05 5.40
N VAL A 220 3.53 0.63 6.49
CA VAL A 220 4.90 0.83 6.94
C VAL A 220 5.17 -0.06 8.15
N ALA A 221 6.32 -0.71 8.19
CA ALA A 221 6.66 -1.65 9.25
C ALA A 221 8.04 -1.38 9.84
N THR A 222 8.21 -1.66 11.13
CA THR A 222 9.52 -1.59 11.81
C THR A 222 9.74 -2.78 12.72
N ASP A 223 11.01 -3.12 12.96
CA ASP A 223 11.40 -4.07 13.99
C ASP A 223 11.46 -3.47 15.40
N ALA A 224 11.30 -2.14 15.52
CA ALA A 224 11.28 -1.46 16.81
C ALA A 224 10.06 -1.86 17.67
N SER A 225 10.24 -1.78 18.99
CA SER A 225 9.17 -1.98 19.97
C SER A 225 8.43 -0.66 20.18
N LEU A 226 7.23 -0.56 19.63
CA LEU A 226 6.35 0.60 19.72
C LEU A 226 5.10 0.30 20.55
N THR A 227 4.59 1.32 21.24
CA THR A 227 3.20 1.34 21.70
C THR A 227 2.26 1.62 20.52
N LYS A 228 0.98 1.44 20.73
CA LYS A 228 -0.04 1.73 19.70
C LYS A 228 -0.08 3.22 19.33
N GLN A 229 0.14 4.13 20.31
CA GLN A 229 0.27 5.56 20.07
C GLN A 229 1.51 5.91 19.23
N GLU A 230 2.64 5.27 19.52
CA GLU A 230 3.88 5.45 18.74
C GLU A 230 3.73 4.90 17.31
N ALA A 231 3.05 3.78 17.13
CA ALA A 231 2.71 3.25 15.81
C ALA A 231 1.79 4.22 15.05
N ARG A 232 0.79 4.82 15.72
CA ARG A 232 -0.05 5.88 15.12
C ARG A 232 0.79 7.08 14.69
N ARG A 233 1.74 7.52 15.52
CA ARG A 233 2.65 8.63 15.19
C ARG A 233 3.53 8.26 13.98
N MET A 234 4.05 7.03 13.91
CA MET A 234 4.81 6.55 12.75
C MET A 234 3.97 6.55 11.48
N ALA A 235 2.70 6.12 11.53
CA ALA A 235 1.78 6.18 10.39
C ALA A 235 1.56 7.63 9.91
N GLN A 236 1.36 8.57 10.85
CA GLN A 236 1.18 9.99 10.53
C GLN A 236 2.41 10.61 9.85
N MET A 237 3.62 10.27 10.30
CA MET A 237 4.85 10.75 9.67
C MET A 237 5.12 10.06 8.33
N ALA A 238 4.82 8.77 8.21
CA ALA A 238 4.95 8.00 6.97
C ALA A 238 4.08 8.56 5.84
N ASP A 239 2.91 9.08 6.16
CA ASP A 239 1.96 9.68 5.22
C ASP A 239 2.56 10.88 4.45
N ASP A 240 3.51 11.61 5.04
CA ASP A 240 4.27 12.65 4.32
C ASP A 240 5.00 12.08 3.10
N GLY A 241 5.38 10.80 3.12
CA GLY A 241 5.98 10.11 1.98
C GLY A 241 5.03 9.98 0.79
N LEU A 242 3.73 9.85 1.04
CA LEU A 242 2.71 9.83 0.01
C LEU A 242 2.63 11.19 -0.69
N ALA A 243 2.58 12.28 0.07
CA ALA A 243 2.56 13.65 -0.47
C ALA A 243 3.88 14.05 -1.17
N ARG A 244 5.02 13.40 -0.82
CA ARG A 244 6.31 13.60 -1.51
C ARG A 244 6.39 12.85 -2.84
N ALA A 245 5.61 11.80 -3.03
CA ALA A 245 5.70 10.91 -4.18
C ALA A 245 4.54 11.03 -5.17
N ILE A 246 3.40 11.60 -4.77
CA ILE A 246 2.17 11.72 -5.58
C ILE A 246 1.66 13.16 -5.54
N ARG A 247 1.27 13.67 -6.71
CA ARG A 247 0.74 15.02 -6.81
C ARG A 247 -0.43 15.08 -7.81
N PRO A 248 -1.65 15.54 -7.38
CA PRO A 248 -2.06 15.75 -5.99
C PRO A 248 -2.21 14.44 -5.21
N ALA A 249 -2.16 14.51 -3.88
CA ALA A 249 -2.45 13.44 -2.94
C ALA A 249 -3.64 13.84 -2.05
N HIS A 250 -4.28 12.86 -1.41
CA HIS A 250 -5.36 13.08 -0.43
C HIS A 250 -6.54 13.89 -0.95
N ALA A 251 -6.85 13.74 -2.24
CA ALA A 251 -8.00 14.43 -2.84
C ALA A 251 -9.32 13.95 -2.20
N PRO A 252 -10.41 14.74 -2.31
CA PRO A 252 -11.72 14.34 -1.76
C PRO A 252 -12.23 12.97 -2.23
N MET A 253 -11.80 12.51 -3.43
CA MET A 253 -12.16 11.20 -3.99
C MET A 253 -11.09 10.12 -3.74
N ASP A 254 -9.95 10.45 -3.11
CA ASP A 254 -8.97 9.44 -2.68
C ASP A 254 -9.41 8.76 -1.38
N GLY A 255 -9.00 7.51 -1.20
CA GLY A 255 -9.18 6.77 0.04
C GLY A 255 -7.87 6.49 0.77
N ASP A 256 -6.87 7.34 0.60
CA ASP A 256 -5.49 7.14 1.06
C ASP A 256 -5.42 6.74 2.54
N THR A 257 -4.82 5.57 2.78
CA THR A 257 -4.72 4.97 4.11
C THR A 257 -3.34 4.36 4.32
N VAL A 258 -2.72 4.69 5.45
CA VAL A 258 -1.42 4.17 5.87
C VAL A 258 -1.56 3.40 7.18
N PHE A 259 -1.24 2.11 7.14
CA PHE A 259 -1.07 1.28 8.34
C PHE A 259 0.37 1.35 8.82
N ALA A 260 0.58 1.36 10.12
CA ALA A 260 1.89 1.18 10.73
C ALA A 260 1.90 -0.09 11.58
N VAL A 261 2.96 -0.90 11.43
CA VAL A 261 3.16 -2.18 12.13
C VAL A 261 4.50 -2.19 12.83
N ALA A 262 4.51 -2.58 14.10
CA ALA A 262 5.72 -2.75 14.89
C ALA A 262 5.85 -4.21 15.33
N THR A 263 6.93 -4.89 14.89
CA THR A 263 7.12 -6.33 15.13
C THR A 263 7.70 -6.64 16.50
N GLN A 264 8.01 -5.63 17.31
CA GLN A 264 8.46 -5.75 18.70
C GLN A 264 9.76 -6.58 18.87
N ARG A 265 10.65 -6.56 17.88
CA ARG A 265 11.88 -7.39 17.90
C ARG A 265 13.06 -6.68 18.57
N ARG A 266 13.08 -5.35 18.57
CA ARG A 266 14.17 -4.54 19.09
C ARG A 266 13.64 -3.40 19.96
N PRO A 267 14.20 -3.20 21.19
CA PRO A 267 13.75 -2.08 22.02
C PRO A 267 14.01 -0.73 21.34
N LEU A 268 13.10 0.22 21.52
CA LEU A 268 13.28 1.60 21.09
C LEU A 268 13.84 2.45 22.24
N ASP A 269 14.90 3.21 21.96
CA ASP A 269 15.36 4.25 22.87
C ASP A 269 14.40 5.45 22.81
N ARG A 270 13.64 5.67 23.88
CA ARG A 270 12.65 6.76 23.99
C ARG A 270 13.23 8.04 24.56
N THR A 271 14.50 8.06 24.95
CA THR A 271 15.16 9.25 25.50
C THR A 271 15.69 10.20 24.43
N GLY A 272 15.81 9.74 23.19
CA GLY A 272 16.39 10.47 22.07
C GLY A 272 15.42 10.72 20.91
N THR A 273 15.97 10.78 19.70
CA THR A 273 15.26 11.09 18.45
C THR A 273 14.79 9.85 17.70
N ALA A 274 14.93 8.66 18.26
CA ALA A 274 14.73 7.39 17.55
C ALA A 274 13.32 7.24 16.93
N LEU A 275 12.25 7.68 17.61
CA LEU A 275 10.91 7.67 17.02
C LEU A 275 10.77 8.65 15.84
N THR A 276 11.43 9.82 15.93
CA THR A 276 11.47 10.79 14.81
C THR A 276 12.21 10.20 13.62
N GLU A 277 13.35 9.54 13.86
CA GLU A 277 14.12 8.86 12.82
C GLU A 277 13.34 7.73 12.16
N LEU A 278 12.60 6.92 12.94
CA LEU A 278 11.70 5.90 12.42
C LEU A 278 10.62 6.50 11.51
N GLY A 279 10.00 7.60 11.93
CA GLY A 279 8.95 8.28 11.16
C GLY A 279 9.48 8.88 9.85
N LEU A 280 10.65 9.53 9.87
CA LEU A 280 11.32 10.04 8.67
C LEU A 280 11.65 8.90 7.71
N SER A 281 12.28 7.83 8.23
CA SER A 281 12.62 6.65 7.42
C SER A 281 11.37 5.96 6.84
N ALA A 282 10.25 5.96 7.56
CA ALA A 282 8.98 5.43 7.07
C ALA A 282 8.42 6.28 5.92
N ALA A 283 8.53 7.61 6.00
CA ALA A 283 8.12 8.51 4.92
C ALA A 283 8.98 8.30 3.66
N ASP A 284 10.30 8.20 3.81
CA ASP A 284 11.22 7.99 2.69
C ASP A 284 11.01 6.59 2.06
N CYS A 285 10.85 5.54 2.89
CA CYS A 285 10.50 4.20 2.40
C CYS A 285 9.18 4.19 1.64
N LEU A 286 8.16 4.91 2.13
CA LEU A 286 6.85 4.96 1.45
C LEU A 286 6.97 5.70 0.11
N ALA A 287 7.66 6.84 0.06
CA ALA A 287 7.88 7.57 -1.19
C ALA A 287 8.62 6.71 -2.24
N ARG A 288 9.68 6.02 -1.84
CA ARG A 288 10.44 5.09 -2.68
C ARG A 288 9.58 3.91 -3.14
N ALA A 289 8.82 3.32 -2.24
CA ALA A 289 7.91 2.22 -2.57
C ALA A 289 6.87 2.63 -3.62
N ILE A 290 6.31 3.85 -3.52
CA ILE A 290 5.37 4.40 -4.51
C ILE A 290 6.03 4.49 -5.90
N ALA A 291 7.20 5.10 -6.00
CA ALA A 291 7.91 5.21 -7.27
C ALA A 291 8.23 3.84 -7.86
N ARG A 292 8.74 2.90 -7.05
CA ARG A 292 9.02 1.53 -7.48
C ARG A 292 7.77 0.78 -7.95
N GLY A 293 6.64 0.96 -7.29
CA GLY A 293 5.38 0.31 -7.68
C GLY A 293 4.92 0.69 -9.10
N ILE A 294 5.23 1.91 -9.54
CA ILE A 294 4.94 2.41 -10.89
C ILE A 294 6.04 2.01 -11.86
N PHE A 295 7.30 2.15 -11.46
CA PHE A 295 8.47 1.79 -12.28
C PHE A 295 8.47 0.32 -12.69
N GLU A 296 8.14 -0.59 -11.78
CA GLU A 296 8.07 -2.04 -11.99
C GLU A 296 6.76 -2.51 -12.64
N ALA A 297 5.78 -1.61 -12.82
CA ALA A 297 4.49 -1.99 -13.38
C ALA A 297 4.60 -2.32 -14.87
N THR A 298 3.96 -3.41 -15.26
CA THR A 298 3.74 -3.82 -16.64
C THR A 298 2.25 -3.76 -16.96
N LEU A 299 1.86 -3.84 -18.22
CA LEU A 299 0.43 -3.99 -18.52
C LEU A 299 -0.08 -5.36 -18.05
N PRO A 300 -1.33 -5.44 -17.56
CA PRO A 300 -1.96 -6.73 -17.26
C PRO A 300 -1.99 -7.61 -18.51
N ALA A 301 -1.78 -8.92 -18.32
CA ALA A 301 -1.86 -9.89 -19.41
C ALA A 301 -3.33 -10.15 -19.81
N SER A 302 -4.06 -9.11 -20.15
CA SER A 302 -5.46 -9.14 -20.56
C SER A 302 -5.71 -8.11 -21.66
N PRO A 303 -6.23 -8.53 -22.83
CA PRO A 303 -6.57 -7.59 -23.90
C PRO A 303 -7.74 -6.65 -23.54
N ALA A 304 -8.46 -6.96 -22.46
CA ALA A 304 -9.57 -6.16 -21.98
C ALA A 304 -9.12 -5.00 -21.08
N TYR A 305 -7.82 -4.84 -20.81
CA TYR A 305 -7.33 -3.74 -19.99
C TYR A 305 -7.61 -2.39 -20.66
N VAL A 306 -8.22 -1.51 -19.90
CA VAL A 306 -8.47 -0.12 -20.29
C VAL A 306 -7.81 0.77 -19.22
N GLY A 307 -6.73 1.44 -19.60
CA GLY A 307 -5.98 2.28 -18.67
C GLY A 307 -4.73 2.88 -19.30
N PRO A 308 -3.97 3.66 -18.53
CA PRO A 308 -2.74 4.29 -19.01
C PRO A 308 -1.65 3.24 -19.30
N PRO A 309 -0.63 3.61 -20.11
CA PRO A 309 0.51 2.75 -20.40
C PRO A 309 1.33 2.45 -19.15
N ALA A 310 2.18 1.44 -19.20
CA ALA A 310 3.20 1.24 -18.20
C ALA A 310 4.33 2.27 -18.38
N TYR A 311 4.95 2.68 -17.27
CA TYR A 311 6.04 3.66 -17.28
C TYR A 311 7.19 3.25 -18.23
N GLN A 312 7.63 2.00 -18.13
CA GLN A 312 8.72 1.47 -18.96
C GLN A 312 8.40 1.46 -20.46
N GLN A 313 7.13 1.34 -20.86
CA GLN A 313 6.75 1.42 -22.29
C GLN A 313 6.94 2.81 -22.88
N VAL A 314 6.94 3.84 -22.05
CA VAL A 314 7.05 5.24 -22.48
C VAL A 314 8.50 5.75 -22.37
N HIS A 315 9.26 5.25 -21.39
CA HIS A 315 10.55 5.82 -21.01
C HIS A 315 11.74 4.86 -21.17
N SER A 316 11.52 3.60 -21.63
CA SER A 316 12.63 2.72 -22.03
C SER A 316 13.09 3.10 -23.43
N SER A 317 14.15 3.85 -23.53
CA SER A 317 14.89 4.14 -24.78
C SER A 317 16.34 3.71 -24.63
#